data_9d4a25493e0dbdb50eb9494a4c39f6fd
#
_entry.id   9d4a25493e0dbdb50eb9494a4c39f6fd
#
_cell.length_a   1.000
_cell.length_b   1.000
_cell.length_c   1.000
_cell.angle_alpha   90.00
_cell.angle_beta   90.00
_cell.angle_gamma   90.00
#
_symmetry.space_group_name_H-M   'P 1'
#
loop_
_entity.id
_entity.type
_entity.pdbx_description
1 polymer ?
#
loop_
_entity_poly.entity_id
_entity_poly.type
_entity_poly.pdbx_seq_one_letter_code
_entity_poly.pdbx_strand_id
1 'polypeptide(L)'
;MFLGRYSLWSAIGLTIALHIGYYNFCKLLSGAHFMDNHFCTTPLEQNVPVIMALIGIWYMNFYGSETQALLPYDQYMHRFAAYFQQGDMESNGK
;
A
#
# COMPACT_ATOMS: atom_id res chain seq x y z
N MET A 1 -18.05 -3.03 -6.19
CA MET A 1 -17.30 -3.27 -7.43
C MET A 1 -15.86 -3.66 -7.11
N PHE A 2 -15.37 -4.70 -7.79
CA PHE A 2 -14.06 -5.27 -7.46
C PHE A 2 -13.04 -5.07 -8.57
N LEU A 3 -13.18 -4.03 -9.35
CA LEU A 3 -12.24 -3.68 -10.41
C LEU A 3 -11.33 -2.53 -9.94
N GLY A 4 -10.07 -2.56 -10.36
CA GLY A 4 -9.13 -1.51 -10.05
C GLY A 4 -7.87 -2.01 -9.37
N ARG A 5 -6.92 -1.10 -9.14
CA ARG A 5 -5.57 -1.43 -8.64
C ARG A 5 -5.58 -1.94 -7.20
N TYR A 6 -6.54 -1.51 -6.41
CA TYR A 6 -6.60 -1.89 -5.00
C TYR A 6 -7.57 -3.03 -4.72
N SER A 7 -7.94 -3.81 -5.77
CA SER A 7 -8.92 -4.89 -5.63
C SER A 7 -8.30 -6.26 -5.36
N LEU A 8 -6.99 -6.38 -5.25
CA LEU A 8 -6.34 -7.68 -5.08
C LEU A 8 -6.70 -8.38 -3.75
N TRP A 9 -7.24 -7.64 -2.80
CA TRP A 9 -7.70 -8.19 -1.51
C TRP A 9 -9.05 -8.90 -1.62
N SER A 10 -9.72 -8.75 -2.73
CA SER A 10 -11.04 -9.32 -2.98
C SER A 10 -10.94 -10.60 -3.82
N ALA A 11 -12.08 -11.08 -4.32
CA ALA A 11 -12.10 -12.25 -5.19
C ALA A 11 -11.26 -12.08 -6.46
N ILE A 12 -10.99 -10.85 -6.87
CA ILE A 12 -10.10 -10.57 -8.02
C ILE A 12 -8.68 -11.07 -7.77
N GLY A 13 -8.28 -11.21 -6.50
CA GLY A 13 -6.99 -11.77 -6.15
C GLY A 13 -6.88 -13.27 -6.28
N LEU A 14 -7.84 -13.94 -6.91
CA LEU A 14 -7.83 -15.40 -7.05
C LEU A 14 -6.56 -15.92 -7.72
N THR A 15 -6.03 -15.19 -8.71
CA THR A 15 -4.79 -15.59 -9.38
C THR A 15 -3.62 -15.63 -8.41
N ILE A 16 -3.55 -14.70 -7.48
CA ILE A 16 -2.53 -14.70 -6.44
C ILE A 16 -2.70 -15.91 -5.53
N ALA A 17 -3.94 -16.19 -5.12
CA ALA A 17 -4.23 -17.34 -4.26
C ALA A 17 -3.87 -18.65 -4.93
N LEU A 18 -4.08 -18.78 -6.25
CA LEU A 18 -3.72 -19.98 -6.99
C LEU A 18 -2.20 -20.14 -7.07
N HIS A 19 -1.46 -19.05 -7.15
CA HIS A 19 -0.01 -19.10 -7.28
C HIS A 19 0.69 -19.43 -5.97
N ILE A 20 0.29 -18.76 -4.87
CA ILE A 20 0.99 -18.89 -3.58
C ILE A 20 0.31 -19.85 -2.62
N GLY A 21 -0.89 -20.32 -2.96
CA GLY A 21 -1.69 -21.18 -2.10
C GLY A 21 -2.62 -20.42 -1.18
N TYR A 22 -3.74 -21.06 -0.83
CA TYR A 22 -4.77 -20.42 -0.03
C TYR A 22 -4.25 -19.99 1.35
N TYR A 23 -3.43 -20.83 1.98
CA TYR A 23 -2.90 -20.51 3.30
C TYR A 23 -2.07 -19.22 3.29
N ASN A 24 -1.20 -19.08 2.31
CA ASN A 24 -0.35 -17.89 2.18
C ASN A 24 -1.16 -16.67 1.78
N PHE A 25 -2.19 -16.85 0.97
CA PHE A 25 -3.09 -15.76 0.61
C PHE A 25 -3.85 -15.23 1.83
N CYS A 26 -4.28 -16.14 2.71
CA CYS A 26 -4.91 -15.73 3.97
C CYS A 26 -3.96 -14.94 4.86
N LYS A 27 -2.68 -15.29 4.86
CA LYS A 27 -1.67 -14.53 5.60
C LYS A 27 -1.50 -13.12 5.02
N LEU A 28 -1.54 -12.99 3.70
CA LEU A 28 -1.48 -11.68 3.05
C LEU A 28 -2.66 -10.80 3.49
N LEU A 29 -3.88 -11.37 3.47
CA LEU A 29 -5.06 -10.66 3.92
C LEU A 29 -4.99 -10.31 5.40
N SER A 30 -4.44 -11.20 6.22
CA SER A 30 -4.27 -10.97 7.65
C SER A 30 -3.33 -9.80 7.91
N GLY A 31 -2.26 -9.67 7.12
CA GLY A 31 -1.35 -8.53 7.24
C GLY A 31 -2.02 -7.21 6.94
N ALA A 32 -2.84 -7.18 5.88
CA ALA A 32 -3.62 -5.99 5.54
C ALA A 32 -4.61 -5.65 6.65
N HIS A 33 -5.28 -6.66 7.21
CA HIS A 33 -6.22 -6.46 8.30
C HIS A 33 -5.54 -5.90 9.55
N PHE A 34 -4.33 -6.40 9.84
CA PHE A 34 -3.54 -5.90 10.96
C PHE A 34 -3.28 -4.40 10.80
N MET A 35 -2.89 -3.97 9.61
CA MET A 35 -2.62 -2.54 9.37
C MET A 35 -3.91 -1.72 9.41
N ASP A 36 -5.03 -2.26 8.93
CA ASP A 36 -6.33 -1.58 9.01
C ASP A 36 -6.71 -1.32 10.47
N ASN A 37 -6.55 -2.32 11.34
CA ASN A 37 -6.82 -2.14 12.75
C ASN A 37 -5.89 -1.11 13.39
N HIS A 38 -4.61 -1.15 13.04
CA HIS A 38 -3.66 -0.15 13.51
C HIS A 38 -4.09 1.25 13.13
N PHE A 39 -4.47 1.44 11.87
CA PHE A 39 -4.89 2.75 11.38
C PHE A 39 -6.13 3.26 12.10
N CYS A 40 -7.11 2.38 12.33
CA CYS A 40 -8.39 2.78 12.91
C CYS A 40 -8.35 3.01 14.42
N THR A 41 -7.46 2.33 15.14
CA THR A 41 -7.49 2.32 16.61
C THR A 41 -6.34 3.01 17.29
N THR A 42 -5.24 3.29 16.57
CA THR A 42 -4.03 3.86 17.17
C THR A 42 -4.15 5.38 17.24
N PRO A 43 -3.73 6.01 18.36
CA PRO A 43 -3.69 7.48 18.45
C PRO A 43 -2.86 8.10 17.32
N LEU A 44 -3.21 9.31 16.91
CA LEU A 44 -2.60 9.95 15.74
C LEU A 44 -1.08 10.08 15.85
N GLU A 45 -0.57 10.37 17.02
CA GLU A 45 0.86 10.55 17.24
C GLU A 45 1.66 9.25 17.16
N GLN A 46 1.00 8.11 17.15
CA GLN A 46 1.63 6.79 17.04
C GLN A 46 1.14 6.02 15.82
N ASN A 47 0.32 6.63 14.99
CA ASN A 47 -0.30 5.98 13.83
C ASN A 47 0.62 6.10 12.63
N VAL A 48 1.22 4.99 12.20
CA VAL A 48 2.25 4.99 11.16
C VAL A 48 1.74 5.57 9.83
N PRO A 49 0.58 5.14 9.28
CA PRO A 49 0.09 5.73 8.04
C PRO A 49 -0.13 7.26 8.14
N VAL A 50 -0.66 7.73 9.27
CA VAL A 50 -0.88 9.15 9.47
C VAL A 50 0.44 9.91 9.54
N ILE A 51 1.42 9.38 10.27
CA ILE A 51 2.74 10.01 10.39
C ILE A 51 3.43 10.06 9.02
N MET A 52 3.35 8.99 8.24
CA MET A 52 3.93 8.97 6.90
C MET A 52 3.29 10.02 5.99
N ALA A 53 1.98 10.17 6.05
CA ALA A 53 1.28 11.18 5.26
C ALA A 53 1.69 12.59 5.66
N LEU A 54 1.80 12.85 6.97
CA LEU A 54 2.20 14.16 7.47
C LEU A 54 3.64 14.50 7.08
N ILE A 55 4.55 13.53 7.14
CA ILE A 55 5.92 13.73 6.69
C ILE A 55 5.97 14.03 5.20
N GLY A 56 5.17 13.32 4.39
CA GLY A 56 5.08 13.58 2.96
C GLY A 56 4.62 15.01 2.66
N ILE A 57 3.59 15.46 3.34
CA ILE A 57 3.09 16.82 3.19
C ILE A 57 4.16 17.83 3.61
N TRP A 58 4.85 17.56 4.71
CA TRP A 58 5.92 18.43 5.20
C TRP A 58 7.00 18.62 4.14
N TYR A 59 7.47 17.50 3.54
CA TYR A 59 8.51 17.60 2.53
C TYR A 59 8.04 18.32 1.27
N MET A 60 6.81 18.07 0.84
CA MET A 60 6.29 18.72 -0.36
C MET A 60 6.07 20.22 -0.17
N ASN A 61 5.46 20.60 0.95
CA ASN A 61 5.01 21.97 1.14
C ASN A 61 6.11 22.90 1.69
N PHE A 62 7.05 22.36 2.46
CA PHE A 62 8.06 23.20 3.13
C PHE A 62 9.46 23.02 2.57
N TYR A 63 9.77 21.87 1.99
CA TYR A 63 11.08 21.62 1.40
C TYR A 63 11.05 21.52 -0.11
N GLY A 64 9.88 21.62 -0.72
CA GLY A 64 9.76 21.64 -2.18
C GLY A 64 10.08 20.33 -2.88
N SER A 65 9.92 19.21 -2.20
CA SER A 65 10.14 17.91 -2.84
C SER A 65 9.08 17.64 -3.90
N GLU A 66 9.51 17.23 -5.08
CA GLU A 66 8.61 16.99 -6.20
C GLU A 66 8.29 15.51 -6.39
N THR A 67 9.12 14.61 -5.88
CA THR A 67 8.98 13.17 -6.08
C THR A 67 9.20 12.40 -4.80
N GLN A 68 8.72 11.17 -4.80
CA GLN A 68 8.93 10.22 -3.71
C GLN A 68 9.45 8.91 -4.32
N ALA A 69 10.54 8.39 -3.77
CA ALA A 69 11.12 7.13 -4.23
C ALA A 69 10.74 6.00 -3.31
N LEU A 70 10.32 4.89 -3.89
CA LEU A 70 10.06 3.65 -3.17
C LEU A 70 11.18 2.67 -3.50
N LEU A 71 12.00 2.34 -2.49
CA LEU A 71 13.24 1.59 -2.69
C LEU A 71 13.18 0.26 -1.95
N PRO A 72 12.56 -0.77 -2.54
CA PRO A 72 12.52 -2.09 -1.90
C PRO A 72 13.91 -2.73 -1.90
N TYR A 73 14.32 -3.25 -0.74
CA TYR A 73 15.62 -3.88 -0.61
C TYR A 73 15.61 -5.35 -1.03
N ASP A 74 14.42 -5.93 -1.18
CA ASP A 74 14.27 -7.30 -1.63
C ASP A 74 14.14 -7.35 -3.15
N GLN A 75 14.99 -8.14 -3.80
CA GLN A 75 15.00 -8.25 -5.25
C GLN A 75 13.67 -8.76 -5.80
N TYR A 76 12.96 -9.59 -5.05
CA TYR A 76 11.66 -10.08 -5.49
C TYR A 76 10.60 -9.00 -5.53
N MET A 77 10.86 -7.85 -4.92
CA MET A 77 9.94 -6.70 -4.92
C MET A 77 10.36 -5.62 -5.91
N HIS A 78 11.20 -5.94 -6.89
CA HIS A 78 11.70 -4.93 -7.82
C HIS A 78 10.60 -4.24 -8.63
N ARG A 79 9.44 -4.88 -8.79
CA ARG A 79 8.30 -4.28 -9.51
C ARG A 79 7.29 -3.59 -8.59
N PHE A 80 7.54 -3.58 -7.30
CA PHE A 80 6.59 -3.00 -6.34
C PHE A 80 6.44 -1.49 -6.55
N ALA A 81 7.53 -0.79 -6.86
CA ALA A 81 7.46 0.64 -7.12
C ALA A 81 6.57 0.97 -8.33
N ALA A 82 6.67 0.17 -9.41
CA ALA A 82 5.83 0.36 -10.58
C ALA A 82 4.36 0.08 -10.27
N TYR A 83 4.08 -0.97 -9.50
CA TYR A 83 2.71 -1.26 -9.06
C TYR A 83 2.13 -0.12 -8.25
N PHE A 84 2.89 0.39 -7.29
CA PHE A 84 2.43 1.45 -6.40
C PHE A 84 2.24 2.76 -7.16
N GLN A 85 3.14 3.05 -8.11
CA GLN A 85 2.99 4.22 -8.97
C GLN A 85 1.68 4.18 -9.74
N GLN A 86 1.35 3.03 -10.32
CA GLN A 86 0.10 2.87 -11.06
C GLN A 86 -1.10 3.05 -10.15
N GLY A 87 -1.08 2.44 -8.97
CA GLY A 87 -2.18 2.56 -8.02
C GLY A 87 -2.41 4.00 -7.57
N ASP A 88 -1.33 4.68 -7.22
CA ASP A 88 -1.41 6.05 -6.75
C ASP A 88 -1.89 7.00 -7.85
N MET A 89 -1.31 6.87 -9.04
CA MET A 89 -1.70 7.73 -10.15
C MET A 89 -3.13 7.51 -10.59
N GLU A 90 -3.60 6.27 -10.58
CA GLU A 90 -5.00 6.00 -10.91
C GLU A 90 -5.95 6.65 -9.92
N SER A 91 -5.62 6.55 -8.63
CA SER A 91 -6.53 7.03 -7.59
C SER A 91 -6.48 8.55 -7.41
N ASN A 92 -5.31 9.16 -7.58
CA ASN A 92 -5.11 10.58 -7.32
C ASN A 92 -5.00 11.42 -8.59
N GLY A 93 -4.84 10.81 -9.73
CA GLY A 93 -4.71 11.50 -11.00
C GLY A 93 -6.02 11.75 -11.73
N LYS A 94 -7.13 11.34 -11.13
CA LYS A 94 -8.45 11.48 -11.75
C LYS A 94 -9.20 12.68 -11.24
#